data_f04c9e3bdd78fb1ada22416b683b1f92
#
_entry.id   f04c9e3bdd78fb1ada22416b683b1f92
#
_cell.length_a   1.000
_cell.length_b   1.000
_cell.length_c   1.000
_cell.angle_alpha   90.00
_cell.angle_beta   90.00
_cell.angle_gamma   90.00
#
_symmetry.space_group_name_H-M   'P 1'
#
loop_
_entity.id
_entity.type
_entity.pdbx_description
1 polymer ?
#
loop_
_entity_poly.entity_id
_entity_poly.type
_entity_poly.pdbx_seq_one_letter_code
_entity_poly.pdbx_strand_id
1 'polypeptide(L)'
;PMSDAFLAYVDYTSSPIATGFLGLYTTDYKQLYFEEFDTFNQIKIGLLKNSYIEKILSDFSAANNFTYIPVYYDTVDDMLSAVKNNSIDAIFTPTTNNPDGLKLIAKGGKLDYYCAVKKGNTNLLAKLNSTINQYKIQNPFYLSMEYTKLFKRPYSNSIGYTKEEQTAKENHPKLRILAPDNNYPSSYYDKDTGEYNGIYEDIIKKVADNAGFEIEFISYDQSEM
;
A
#
# COMPACT_ATOMS: atom_id res chain seq x y z
N PRO A 1 11.36 -11.53 8.32
CA PRO A 1 12.49 -10.62 8.40
C PRO A 1 13.70 -11.26 9.05
N MET A 2 14.87 -10.68 8.85
CA MET A 2 16.09 -11.03 9.56
C MET A 2 15.99 -10.52 11.00
N SER A 3 16.47 -11.31 11.97
CA SER A 3 16.51 -10.90 13.38
C SER A 3 17.86 -11.26 13.97
N ASP A 4 18.48 -10.31 14.64
CA ASP A 4 19.77 -10.49 15.30
C ASP A 4 19.71 -11.57 16.39
N ALA A 5 18.55 -11.72 17.03
CA ALA A 5 18.31 -12.74 18.05
C ALA A 5 18.53 -14.19 17.55
N PHE A 6 18.36 -14.41 16.24
CA PHE A 6 18.52 -15.74 15.64
C PHE A 6 19.87 -15.97 14.96
N LEU A 7 20.74 -14.95 14.83
CA LEU A 7 22.03 -15.07 14.15
C LEU A 7 22.99 -16.12 14.78
N ALA A 8 22.79 -16.44 16.07
CA ALA A 8 23.55 -17.51 16.72
C ALA A 8 23.14 -18.91 16.23
N TYR A 9 21.93 -19.08 15.71
CA TYR A 9 21.33 -20.39 15.39
C TYR A 9 21.12 -20.61 13.90
N VAL A 10 21.01 -19.54 13.12
CA VAL A 10 20.71 -19.61 11.69
C VAL A 10 21.63 -18.72 10.87
N ASP A 11 21.80 -19.09 9.58
CA ASP A 11 22.33 -18.25 8.54
C ASP A 11 21.20 -17.87 7.57
N TYR A 12 21.14 -16.59 7.18
CA TYR A 12 20.15 -16.07 6.25
C TYR A 12 20.70 -16.02 4.83
N THR A 13 19.81 -16.12 3.86
CA THR A 13 20.16 -15.88 2.45
C THR A 13 20.65 -14.44 2.24
N SER A 14 21.53 -14.24 1.26
CA SER A 14 22.12 -12.92 0.94
C SER A 14 21.13 -11.96 0.31
N SER A 15 20.07 -12.49 -0.33
CA SER A 15 18.99 -11.72 -0.91
C SER A 15 17.66 -12.11 -0.30
N PRO A 16 16.73 -11.15 -0.05
CA PRO A 16 15.39 -11.49 0.41
C PRO A 16 14.64 -12.27 -0.67
N ILE A 17 13.78 -13.20 -0.27
CA ILE A 17 12.85 -13.89 -1.17
C ILE A 17 11.65 -13.02 -1.54
N ALA A 18 11.28 -12.10 -0.65
CA ALA A 18 10.21 -11.14 -0.84
C ALA A 18 10.52 -9.86 -0.08
N THR A 19 9.98 -8.76 -0.57
CA THR A 19 9.98 -7.48 0.10
C THR A 19 8.54 -7.02 0.28
N GLY A 20 8.13 -6.80 1.51
CA GLY A 20 6.88 -6.13 1.86
C GLY A 20 7.13 -4.72 2.34
N PHE A 21 6.05 -4.05 2.69
CA PHE A 21 6.08 -2.74 3.34
C PHE A 21 5.20 -2.78 4.58
N LEU A 22 5.53 -1.94 5.53
CA LEU A 22 4.68 -1.62 6.66
C LEU A 22 3.88 -0.37 6.33
N GLY A 23 2.66 -0.28 6.83
CA GLY A 23 1.81 0.87 6.66
C GLY A 23 1.13 1.25 7.97
N LEU A 24 0.94 2.54 8.15
CA LEU A 24 0.08 3.08 9.18
C LEU A 24 -1.31 3.27 8.57
N TYR A 25 -2.31 2.63 9.15
CA TYR A 25 -3.69 2.59 8.63
C TYR A 25 -4.67 3.14 9.66
N THR A 26 -5.66 3.89 9.19
CA THR A 26 -6.75 4.44 10.00
C THR A 26 -8.08 4.32 9.27
N THR A 27 -9.17 4.67 9.91
CA THR A 27 -10.50 4.76 9.31
C THR A 27 -10.69 6.07 8.54
N ASP A 28 -11.62 6.08 7.59
CA ASP A 28 -11.88 7.25 6.74
C ASP A 28 -12.36 8.49 7.52
N TYR A 29 -13.09 8.28 8.62
CA TYR A 29 -13.60 9.38 9.44
C TYR A 29 -12.56 10.04 10.36
N LYS A 30 -11.35 9.48 10.50
CA LYS A 30 -10.26 10.12 11.23
C LYS A 30 -9.60 11.22 10.40
N GLN A 31 -9.40 12.37 11.01
CA GLN A 31 -8.66 13.49 10.39
C GLN A 31 -7.14 13.29 10.52
N LEU A 32 -6.68 12.15 10.05
CA LEU A 32 -5.28 11.81 9.88
C LEU A 32 -5.00 11.73 8.37
N TYR A 33 -4.06 12.55 7.92
CA TYR A 33 -3.80 12.75 6.51
C TYR A 33 -2.51 12.06 6.07
N PHE A 34 -2.37 11.78 4.77
CA PHE A 34 -1.25 11.00 4.26
C PHE A 34 0.08 11.74 4.45
N GLU A 35 0.97 11.13 5.26
CA GLU A 35 2.32 11.63 5.59
C GLU A 35 2.36 13.04 6.21
N GLU A 36 1.24 13.53 6.75
CA GLU A 36 1.21 14.75 7.57
C GLU A 36 1.50 14.42 9.04
N PHE A 37 2.75 14.15 9.34
CA PHE A 37 3.22 13.62 10.63
C PHE A 37 2.99 14.53 11.83
N ASP A 38 2.83 15.82 11.62
CA ASP A 38 2.46 16.79 12.65
C ASP A 38 1.07 16.50 13.25
N THR A 39 0.19 15.85 12.47
CA THR A 39 -1.14 15.43 12.92
C THR A 39 -1.11 14.12 13.73
N PHE A 40 0.02 13.39 13.75
CA PHE A 40 0.13 12.06 14.34
C PHE A 40 0.57 12.08 15.82
N ASN A 41 0.74 13.24 16.41
CA ASN A 41 1.21 13.33 17.78
C ASN A 41 0.22 12.76 18.80
N GLN A 42 0.72 11.87 19.67
CA GLN A 42 -0.02 11.20 20.75
C GLN A 42 -1.18 10.31 20.27
N ILE A 43 -1.23 9.94 18.98
CA ILE A 43 -2.23 8.97 18.50
C ILE A 43 -1.98 7.59 19.12
N LYS A 44 -3.06 6.87 19.40
CA LYS A 44 -3.02 5.48 19.86
C LYS A 44 -2.80 4.56 18.69
N ILE A 45 -1.66 3.87 18.65
CA ILE A 45 -1.34 2.92 17.56
C ILE A 45 -1.40 1.49 18.06
N GLY A 46 -2.24 0.66 17.44
CA GLY A 46 -2.34 -0.77 17.69
C GLY A 46 -1.14 -1.54 17.14
N LEU A 47 -0.59 -2.41 17.98
CA LEU A 47 0.54 -3.29 17.68
C LEU A 47 0.25 -4.71 18.18
N LEU A 48 0.80 -5.71 17.51
CA LEU A 48 0.81 -7.07 18.03
C LEU A 48 1.87 -7.21 19.13
N LYS A 49 1.52 -7.87 20.23
CA LYS A 49 2.46 -8.20 21.31
C LYS A 49 3.66 -8.98 20.80
N ASN A 50 4.81 -8.72 21.39
CA ASN A 50 6.07 -9.38 21.04
C ASN A 50 6.45 -9.31 19.56
N SER A 51 5.95 -8.30 18.85
CA SER A 51 6.24 -8.09 17.43
C SER A 51 7.48 -7.23 17.25
N TYR A 52 8.37 -7.67 16.40
CA TYR A 52 9.52 -6.89 15.94
C TYR A 52 9.11 -5.59 15.22
N ILE A 53 7.86 -5.47 14.79
CA ILE A 53 7.29 -4.29 14.09
C ILE A 53 7.32 -3.04 14.99
N GLU A 54 7.24 -3.21 16.31
CA GLU A 54 7.32 -2.11 17.28
C GLU A 54 8.63 -1.31 17.14
N LYS A 55 9.76 -2.03 16.99
CA LYS A 55 11.05 -1.36 16.80
C LYS A 55 11.05 -0.53 15.51
N ILE A 56 10.49 -1.07 14.43
CA ILE A 56 10.39 -0.33 13.16
C ILE A 56 9.51 0.91 13.31
N LEU A 57 8.39 0.81 14.02
CA LEU A 57 7.53 1.96 14.28
C LEU A 57 8.25 3.02 15.13
N SER A 58 9.00 2.60 16.14
CA SER A 58 9.79 3.51 16.96
C SER A 58 10.84 4.28 16.13
N ASP A 59 11.58 3.55 15.28
CA ASP A 59 12.57 4.17 14.39
C ASP A 59 11.88 5.09 13.36
N PHE A 60 10.74 4.68 12.84
CA PHE A 60 9.94 5.45 11.89
C PHE A 60 9.36 6.74 12.51
N SER A 61 8.82 6.66 13.72
CA SER A 61 8.26 7.83 14.43
C SER A 61 9.35 8.85 14.77
N ALA A 62 10.53 8.37 15.20
CA ALA A 62 11.67 9.24 15.47
C ALA A 62 12.17 9.95 14.20
N ALA A 63 12.25 9.23 13.08
CA ALA A 63 12.69 9.80 11.79
C ALA A 63 11.72 10.85 11.24
N ASN A 64 10.42 10.78 11.58
CA ASN A 64 9.37 11.67 11.11
C ASN A 64 8.85 12.64 12.20
N ASN A 65 9.53 12.72 13.33
CA ASN A 65 9.27 13.67 14.42
C ASN A 65 7.84 13.63 14.99
N PHE A 66 7.22 12.45 15.09
CA PHE A 66 5.94 12.30 15.77
C PHE A 66 6.05 11.34 16.95
N THR A 67 5.11 11.47 17.90
CA THR A 67 5.01 10.59 19.08
C THR A 67 3.69 9.84 19.06
N TYR A 68 3.67 8.64 19.63
CA TYR A 68 2.48 7.80 19.67
C TYR A 68 2.34 7.07 21.01
N ILE A 69 1.15 6.53 21.26
CA ILE A 69 0.84 5.71 22.42
C ILE A 69 0.62 4.27 21.92
N PRO A 70 1.52 3.32 22.21
CA PRO A 70 1.35 1.94 21.78
C PRO A 70 0.22 1.26 22.56
N VAL A 71 -0.62 0.50 21.84
CA VAL A 71 -1.67 -0.34 22.43
C VAL A 71 -1.50 -1.76 21.87
N TYR A 72 -1.30 -2.73 22.77
CA TYR A 72 -0.91 -4.08 22.38
C TYR A 72 -2.09 -5.05 22.33
N TYR A 73 -2.15 -5.83 21.26
CA TYR A 73 -3.17 -6.85 21.00
C TYR A 73 -2.53 -8.23 20.84
N ASP A 74 -3.28 -9.28 21.16
CA ASP A 74 -2.85 -10.66 20.96
C ASP A 74 -3.08 -11.12 19.52
N THR A 75 -4.13 -10.63 18.85
CA THR A 75 -4.48 -11.01 17.49
C THR A 75 -4.63 -9.80 16.55
N VAL A 76 -4.49 -10.05 15.25
CA VAL A 76 -4.75 -9.04 14.20
C VAL A 76 -6.21 -8.63 14.20
N ASP A 77 -7.13 -9.58 14.41
CA ASP A 77 -8.58 -9.33 14.38
C ASP A 77 -9.03 -8.41 15.52
N ASP A 78 -8.48 -8.58 16.72
CA ASP A 78 -8.75 -7.68 17.85
C ASP A 78 -8.25 -6.26 17.57
N MET A 79 -7.05 -6.16 16.99
CA MET A 79 -6.44 -4.89 16.60
C MET A 79 -7.25 -4.18 15.50
N LEU A 80 -7.71 -4.92 14.48
CA LEU A 80 -8.59 -4.39 13.42
C LEU A 80 -9.95 -3.95 13.97
N SER A 81 -10.51 -4.73 14.88
CA SER A 81 -11.76 -4.37 15.55
C SER A 81 -11.61 -3.10 16.37
N ALA A 82 -10.49 -2.92 17.07
CA ALA A 82 -10.22 -1.76 17.90
C ALA A 82 -10.08 -0.46 17.10
N VAL A 83 -9.46 -0.48 15.92
CA VAL A 83 -9.40 0.72 15.07
C VAL A 83 -10.76 1.03 14.45
N LYS A 84 -11.52 0.02 14.05
CA LYS A 84 -12.86 0.21 13.46
C LYS A 84 -13.88 0.75 14.48
N ASN A 85 -13.79 0.36 15.74
CA ASN A 85 -14.68 0.85 16.82
C ASN A 85 -14.14 2.11 17.52
N ASN A 86 -13.07 2.72 17.00
CA ASN A 86 -12.46 3.95 17.51
C ASN A 86 -11.82 3.86 18.91
N SER A 87 -11.49 2.65 19.37
CA SER A 87 -10.73 2.46 20.63
C SER A 87 -9.26 2.87 20.51
N ILE A 88 -8.73 2.80 19.29
CA ILE A 88 -7.40 3.29 18.89
C ILE A 88 -7.53 4.14 17.62
N ASP A 89 -6.51 4.92 17.31
CA ASP A 89 -6.54 5.86 16.18
C ASP A 89 -6.01 5.24 14.90
N ALA A 90 -5.02 4.36 14.99
CA ALA A 90 -4.40 3.73 13.85
C ALA A 90 -3.83 2.34 14.21
N ILE A 91 -3.48 1.56 13.19
CA ILE A 91 -2.72 0.33 13.31
C ILE A 91 -1.47 0.39 12.45
N PHE A 92 -0.38 -0.22 12.91
CA PHE A 92 0.85 -0.35 12.13
C PHE A 92 1.09 -1.83 11.79
N THR A 93 0.97 -2.17 10.51
CA THR A 93 0.93 -3.57 10.06
C THR A 93 1.53 -3.73 8.67
N PRO A 94 2.00 -4.93 8.29
CA PRO A 94 2.39 -5.22 6.91
C PRO A 94 1.26 -4.93 5.93
N THR A 95 1.60 -4.32 4.79
CA THR A 95 0.64 -4.06 3.70
C THR A 95 -0.01 -5.33 3.15
N THR A 96 0.65 -6.48 3.34
CA THR A 96 0.12 -7.81 2.98
C THR A 96 -1.07 -8.25 3.83
N ASN A 97 -1.27 -7.65 5.01
CA ASN A 97 -2.45 -7.94 5.84
C ASN A 97 -3.73 -7.32 5.27
N ASN A 98 -3.57 -6.40 4.32
CA ASN A 98 -4.67 -5.76 3.58
C ASN A 98 -5.90 -5.44 4.45
N PRO A 99 -5.79 -4.50 5.40
CA PRO A 99 -6.85 -4.23 6.36
C PRO A 99 -8.04 -3.56 5.68
N ASP A 100 -9.02 -4.35 5.24
CA ASP A 100 -10.22 -3.89 4.54
C ASP A 100 -10.94 -2.77 5.30
N GLY A 101 -11.33 -1.71 4.55
CA GLY A 101 -12.05 -0.56 5.08
C GLY A 101 -11.19 0.40 5.90
N LEU A 102 -9.87 0.35 5.74
CA LEU A 102 -8.96 1.33 6.32
C LEU A 102 -8.18 2.04 5.20
N LYS A 103 -7.86 3.31 5.41
CA LYS A 103 -6.98 4.09 4.55
C LYS A 103 -5.54 4.05 5.05
N LEU A 104 -4.60 3.96 4.13
CA LEU A 104 -3.16 4.08 4.41
C LEU A 104 -2.82 5.57 4.58
N ILE A 105 -2.26 5.94 5.74
CA ILE A 105 -1.87 7.32 6.05
C ILE A 105 -0.35 7.54 6.10
N ALA A 106 0.45 6.47 6.15
CA ALA A 106 1.89 6.57 5.95
C ALA A 106 2.51 5.23 5.57
N LYS A 107 3.60 5.27 4.79
CA LYS A 107 4.44 4.11 4.48
C LYS A 107 5.57 4.04 5.49
N GLY A 108 5.54 3.02 6.34
CA GLY A 108 6.42 2.90 7.51
C GLY A 108 7.72 2.14 7.31
N GLY A 109 8.10 1.84 6.10
CA GLY A 109 9.38 1.19 5.81
C GLY A 109 9.28 -0.18 5.16
N LYS A 110 10.44 -0.68 4.75
CA LYS A 110 10.61 -1.96 4.10
C LYS A 110 10.61 -3.11 5.10
N LEU A 111 10.02 -4.23 4.69
CA LEU A 111 10.06 -5.49 5.41
C LEU A 111 10.57 -6.59 4.47
N ASP A 112 11.87 -6.87 4.54
CA ASP A 112 12.50 -7.89 3.72
C ASP A 112 12.39 -9.27 4.39
N TYR A 113 11.96 -10.27 3.64
CA TYR A 113 11.83 -11.66 4.07
C TYR A 113 12.97 -12.50 3.49
N TYR A 114 13.68 -13.23 4.35
CA TYR A 114 14.81 -14.07 3.99
C TYR A 114 14.52 -15.54 4.30
N CYS A 115 15.10 -16.44 3.53
CA CYS A 115 15.19 -17.83 3.97
C CYS A 115 16.26 -17.96 5.06
N ALA A 116 15.98 -18.77 6.05
CA ALA A 116 16.93 -19.11 7.12
C ALA A 116 17.26 -20.61 7.06
N VAL A 117 18.54 -20.94 7.21
CA VAL A 117 19.01 -22.31 7.33
C VAL A 117 19.72 -22.48 8.67
N LYS A 118 19.85 -23.73 9.14
CA LYS A 118 20.64 -24.02 10.35
C LYS A 118 22.04 -23.48 10.22
N LYS A 119 22.52 -22.85 11.26
CA LYS A 119 23.89 -22.29 11.35
C LYS A 119 24.97 -23.26 10.83
N GLY A 120 25.81 -22.78 9.93
CA GLY A 120 26.88 -23.57 9.33
C GLY A 120 26.46 -24.48 8.17
N ASN A 121 25.18 -24.50 7.74
CA ASN A 121 24.77 -25.26 6.57
C ASN A 121 25.06 -24.49 5.26
N THR A 122 26.35 -24.28 4.99
CA THR A 122 26.84 -23.45 3.87
C THR A 122 26.43 -23.99 2.50
N ASN A 123 26.34 -25.31 2.34
CA ASN A 123 25.97 -25.93 1.06
C ASN A 123 24.50 -25.61 0.70
N LEU A 124 23.58 -25.78 1.65
CA LEU A 124 22.17 -25.43 1.42
C LEU A 124 22.00 -23.93 1.21
N LEU A 125 22.72 -23.11 2.00
CA LEU A 125 22.69 -21.65 1.88
C LEU A 125 23.16 -21.20 0.49
N ALA A 126 24.25 -21.75 -0.02
CA ALA A 126 24.77 -21.43 -1.35
C ALA A 126 23.77 -21.80 -2.46
N LYS A 127 23.15 -22.97 -2.37
CA LYS A 127 22.10 -23.40 -3.32
C LYS A 127 20.89 -22.48 -3.28
N LEU A 128 20.39 -22.13 -2.09
CA LEU A 128 19.26 -21.19 -1.95
C LEU A 128 19.59 -19.81 -2.54
N ASN A 129 20.76 -19.27 -2.25
CA ASN A 129 21.20 -17.99 -2.80
C ASN A 129 21.24 -18.01 -4.34
N SER A 130 21.83 -19.05 -4.92
CA SER A 130 21.89 -19.22 -6.38
C SER A 130 20.49 -19.32 -6.99
N THR A 131 19.63 -20.16 -6.40
CA THR A 131 18.26 -20.40 -6.91
C THR A 131 17.40 -19.13 -6.80
N ILE A 132 17.46 -18.42 -5.67
CA ILE A 132 16.70 -17.17 -5.48
C ILE A 132 17.11 -16.12 -6.51
N ASN A 133 18.42 -15.94 -6.72
CA ASN A 133 18.93 -14.97 -7.69
C ASN A 133 18.53 -15.33 -9.13
N GLN A 134 18.67 -16.60 -9.50
CA GLN A 134 18.25 -17.08 -10.83
C GLN A 134 16.74 -16.91 -11.04
N TYR A 135 15.91 -17.26 -10.05
CA TYR A 135 14.46 -17.12 -10.15
C TYR A 135 14.03 -15.66 -10.32
N LYS A 136 14.64 -14.74 -9.58
CA LYS A 136 14.36 -13.30 -9.71
C LYS A 136 14.70 -12.75 -11.08
N ILE A 137 15.82 -13.20 -11.68
CA ILE A 137 16.21 -12.78 -13.04
C ILE A 137 15.22 -13.31 -14.07
N GLN A 138 14.80 -14.56 -13.94
CA GLN A 138 13.87 -15.19 -14.87
C GLN A 138 12.41 -14.69 -14.71
N ASN A 139 12.03 -14.25 -13.50
CA ASN A 139 10.68 -13.85 -13.16
C ASN A 139 10.67 -12.49 -12.43
N PRO A 140 10.97 -11.38 -13.10
CA PRO A 140 11.13 -10.08 -12.45
C PRO A 140 9.86 -9.56 -11.77
N PHE A 141 8.67 -10.04 -12.20
CA PHE A 141 7.36 -9.63 -11.67
C PHE A 141 6.71 -10.67 -10.75
N TYR A 142 7.44 -11.70 -10.32
CA TYR A 142 6.84 -12.82 -9.57
C TYR A 142 6.10 -12.37 -8.30
N LEU A 143 6.61 -11.36 -7.58
CA LEU A 143 5.98 -10.86 -6.35
C LEU A 143 4.62 -10.24 -6.61
N SER A 144 4.48 -9.41 -7.64
CA SER A 144 3.20 -8.79 -7.98
C SER A 144 2.21 -9.82 -8.52
N MET A 145 2.69 -10.83 -9.27
CA MET A 145 1.87 -11.92 -9.76
C MET A 145 1.34 -12.78 -8.62
N GLU A 146 2.19 -13.20 -7.68
CA GLU A 146 1.77 -14.00 -6.53
C GLU A 146 0.87 -13.19 -5.58
N TYR A 147 1.14 -11.91 -5.38
CA TYR A 147 0.26 -11.03 -4.60
C TYR A 147 -1.14 -10.98 -5.20
N THR A 148 -1.25 -10.69 -6.50
CA THR A 148 -2.55 -10.65 -7.20
C THR A 148 -3.29 -11.97 -7.15
N LYS A 149 -2.57 -13.10 -7.28
CA LYS A 149 -3.14 -14.44 -7.23
C LYS A 149 -3.69 -14.80 -5.85
N LEU A 150 -2.97 -14.45 -4.78
CA LEU A 150 -3.33 -14.80 -3.40
C LEU A 150 -4.43 -13.88 -2.84
N PHE A 151 -4.35 -12.58 -3.11
CA PHE A 151 -5.25 -11.61 -2.52
C PHE A 151 -6.41 -11.19 -3.45
N LYS A 152 -6.44 -11.69 -4.69
CA LYS A 152 -7.50 -11.43 -5.69
C LYS A 152 -7.86 -9.95 -5.95
N ARG A 153 -7.18 -9.04 -5.30
CA ARG A 153 -7.35 -7.59 -5.44
C ARG A 153 -5.97 -6.93 -5.43
N PRO A 154 -5.60 -6.17 -6.46
CA PRO A 154 -4.45 -5.30 -6.36
C PRO A 154 -4.79 -4.17 -5.38
N TYR A 155 -4.09 -4.13 -4.23
CA TYR A 155 -4.11 -3.02 -3.27
C TYR A 155 -5.50 -2.38 -3.08
N SER A 156 -6.40 -3.06 -2.33
CA SER A 156 -7.77 -2.58 -2.10
C SER A 156 -7.88 -1.45 -1.06
N ASN A 157 -6.77 -1.06 -0.45
CA ASN A 157 -6.77 0.00 0.53
C ASN A 157 -6.62 1.35 -0.19
N SER A 158 -7.54 2.25 0.07
CA SER A 158 -7.38 3.64 -0.35
C SER A 158 -6.11 4.20 0.30
N ILE A 159 -5.24 4.81 -0.48
CA ILE A 159 -4.21 5.68 0.04
C ILE A 159 -4.93 6.92 0.56
N GLY A 160 -4.63 7.32 1.78
CA GLY A 160 -5.17 8.58 2.33
C GLY A 160 -4.70 9.76 1.50
N TYR A 161 -5.46 10.83 1.53
CA TYR A 161 -5.07 12.10 0.94
C TYR A 161 -4.27 12.92 1.96
N THR A 162 -3.40 13.81 1.48
CA THR A 162 -2.94 14.95 2.26
C THR A 162 -4.16 15.85 2.59
N LYS A 163 -4.03 16.73 3.56
CA LYS A 163 -5.10 17.66 3.90
C LYS A 163 -5.48 18.58 2.72
N GLU A 164 -4.47 18.97 1.96
CA GLU A 164 -4.66 19.83 0.77
C GLU A 164 -5.40 19.07 -0.35
N GLU A 165 -5.01 17.82 -0.63
CA GLU A 165 -5.69 16.95 -1.60
C GLU A 165 -7.13 16.65 -1.18
N GLN A 166 -7.37 16.38 0.11
CA GLN A 166 -8.71 16.15 0.64
C GLN A 166 -9.60 17.38 0.45
N THR A 167 -9.06 18.55 0.76
CA THR A 167 -9.77 19.83 0.56
C THR A 167 -10.06 20.10 -0.93
N ALA A 168 -9.10 19.82 -1.79
CA ALA A 168 -9.28 19.96 -3.25
C ALA A 168 -10.37 19.01 -3.77
N LYS A 169 -10.40 17.77 -3.29
CA LYS A 169 -11.42 16.79 -3.63
C LYS A 169 -12.81 17.23 -3.17
N GLU A 170 -12.95 17.75 -1.94
CA GLU A 170 -14.22 18.24 -1.41
C GLU A 170 -14.75 19.43 -2.20
N ASN A 171 -13.86 20.33 -2.65
CA ASN A 171 -14.21 21.48 -3.46
C ASN A 171 -14.51 21.14 -4.92
N HIS A 172 -13.94 20.07 -5.45
CA HIS A 172 -14.05 19.63 -6.84
C HIS A 172 -14.38 18.15 -6.95
N PRO A 173 -15.56 17.69 -6.47
CA PRO A 173 -15.91 16.27 -6.46
C PRO A 173 -16.11 15.68 -7.86
N LYS A 174 -16.37 16.54 -8.85
CA LYS A 174 -16.56 16.15 -10.25
C LYS A 174 -15.47 16.80 -11.13
N LEU A 175 -14.77 15.95 -11.88
CA LEU A 175 -13.73 16.38 -12.82
C LEU A 175 -14.27 16.32 -14.26
N ARG A 176 -14.00 17.37 -15.03
CA ARG A 176 -14.29 17.40 -16.47
C ARG A 176 -13.00 17.12 -17.24
N ILE A 177 -13.04 16.07 -18.07
CA ILE A 177 -11.86 15.55 -18.76
C ILE A 177 -12.08 15.69 -20.26
N LEU A 178 -11.18 16.42 -20.93
CA LEU A 178 -11.21 16.55 -22.38
C LEU A 178 -10.79 15.22 -23.01
N ALA A 179 -11.62 14.67 -23.89
CA ALA A 179 -11.39 13.42 -24.58
C ALA A 179 -11.47 13.63 -26.10
N PRO A 180 -10.50 13.12 -26.87
CA PRO A 180 -10.54 13.16 -28.34
C PRO A 180 -11.67 12.27 -28.88
N ASP A 181 -12.43 12.79 -29.85
CA ASP A 181 -13.56 12.06 -30.45
C ASP A 181 -13.11 10.95 -31.41
N ASN A 182 -11.91 11.03 -31.98
CA ASN A 182 -11.49 10.21 -33.13
C ASN A 182 -10.07 9.63 -33.01
N ASN A 183 -9.67 9.10 -31.85
CA ASN A 183 -8.35 8.49 -31.64
C ASN A 183 -8.47 6.98 -31.28
N TYR A 184 -9.16 6.22 -32.12
CA TYR A 184 -9.33 4.77 -31.93
C TYR A 184 -7.97 4.04 -32.03
N PRO A 185 -7.66 3.05 -31.14
CA PRO A 185 -8.50 2.54 -30.01
C PRO A 185 -8.23 3.25 -28.68
N SER A 186 -7.44 4.32 -28.66
CA SER A 186 -6.98 4.97 -27.43
C SER A 186 -8.06 5.80 -26.76
N SER A 187 -8.83 6.56 -27.54
CA SER A 187 -9.97 7.39 -27.10
C SER A 187 -10.87 7.69 -28.27
N TYR A 188 -12.16 7.49 -28.15
CA TYR A 188 -13.12 7.81 -29.20
C TYR A 188 -14.53 7.97 -28.64
N TYR A 189 -15.34 8.78 -29.32
CA TYR A 189 -16.75 8.92 -29.03
C TYR A 189 -17.55 7.86 -29.80
N ASP A 190 -18.25 7.00 -29.11
CA ASP A 190 -19.16 6.02 -29.71
C ASP A 190 -20.54 6.66 -29.89
N LYS A 191 -20.91 6.86 -31.16
CA LYS A 191 -22.19 7.49 -31.53
C LYS A 191 -23.40 6.61 -31.24
N ASP A 192 -23.21 5.29 -31.16
CA ASP A 192 -24.29 4.35 -30.92
C ASP A 192 -24.66 4.29 -29.44
N THR A 193 -23.68 4.40 -28.56
CA THR A 193 -23.88 4.41 -27.11
C THR A 193 -23.95 5.82 -26.52
N GLY A 194 -23.45 6.83 -27.21
CA GLY A 194 -23.36 8.19 -26.71
C GLY A 194 -22.27 8.39 -25.65
N GLU A 195 -21.29 7.51 -25.57
CA GLU A 195 -20.27 7.49 -24.54
C GLU A 195 -18.85 7.56 -25.13
N TYR A 196 -17.93 8.06 -24.32
CA TYR A 196 -16.50 7.98 -24.60
C TYR A 196 -15.97 6.61 -24.19
N ASN A 197 -15.25 5.97 -25.10
CA ASN A 197 -14.65 4.65 -24.95
C ASN A 197 -13.20 4.65 -25.42
N GLY A 198 -12.42 3.70 -24.90
CA GLY A 198 -11.03 3.51 -25.28
C GLY A 198 -10.13 3.17 -24.09
N ILE A 199 -8.86 2.93 -24.38
CA ILE A 199 -7.86 2.54 -23.38
C ILE A 199 -7.69 3.65 -22.31
N TYR A 200 -7.71 4.91 -22.74
CA TYR A 200 -7.51 6.04 -21.82
C TYR A 200 -8.72 6.23 -20.92
N GLU A 201 -9.94 6.12 -21.46
CA GLU A 201 -11.18 6.23 -20.68
C GLU A 201 -11.27 5.14 -19.63
N ASP A 202 -10.91 3.90 -19.99
CA ASP A 202 -10.92 2.78 -19.04
C ASP A 202 -9.91 2.98 -17.90
N ILE A 203 -8.72 3.50 -18.20
CA ILE A 203 -7.71 3.82 -17.18
C ILE A 203 -8.20 4.96 -16.30
N ILE A 204 -8.71 6.04 -16.89
CA ILE A 204 -9.18 7.23 -16.17
C ILE A 204 -10.38 6.88 -15.28
N LYS A 205 -11.34 6.09 -15.78
CA LYS A 205 -12.48 5.61 -14.97
C LYS A 205 -12.00 4.85 -13.74
N LYS A 206 -11.04 3.92 -13.90
CA LYS A 206 -10.46 3.17 -12.77
C LYS A 206 -9.72 4.06 -11.77
N VAL A 207 -8.98 5.05 -12.27
CA VAL A 207 -8.28 6.01 -11.40
C VAL A 207 -9.29 6.86 -10.63
N ALA A 208 -10.31 7.38 -11.30
CA ALA A 208 -11.36 8.18 -10.68
C ALA A 208 -12.15 7.40 -9.63
N ASP A 209 -12.54 6.16 -9.93
CA ASP A 209 -13.23 5.27 -8.99
C ASP A 209 -12.40 5.02 -7.74
N ASN A 210 -11.10 4.71 -7.90
CA ASN A 210 -10.19 4.49 -6.78
C ASN A 210 -9.95 5.75 -5.95
N ALA A 211 -9.90 6.90 -6.60
CA ALA A 211 -9.73 8.21 -5.96
C ALA A 211 -11.06 8.80 -5.45
N GLY A 212 -12.20 8.19 -5.79
CA GLY A 212 -13.52 8.64 -5.39
C GLY A 212 -13.91 10.00 -5.99
N PHE A 213 -13.55 10.24 -7.26
CA PHE A 213 -14.01 11.36 -8.06
C PHE A 213 -15.12 10.92 -9.01
N GLU A 214 -16.11 11.79 -9.18
CA GLU A 214 -16.98 11.70 -10.35
C GLU A 214 -16.27 12.31 -11.56
N ILE A 215 -16.45 11.71 -12.74
CA ILE A 215 -15.85 12.20 -13.98
C ILE A 215 -16.90 12.41 -15.06
N GLU A 216 -16.62 13.40 -15.92
CA GLU A 216 -17.38 13.70 -17.12
C GLU A 216 -16.41 13.91 -18.27
N PHE A 217 -16.53 13.11 -19.33
CA PHE A 217 -15.77 13.32 -20.54
C PHE A 217 -16.44 14.39 -21.42
N ILE A 218 -15.61 15.27 -21.96
CA ILE A 218 -16.04 16.37 -22.82
C ILE A 218 -15.31 16.24 -24.14
N SER A 219 -16.06 16.42 -25.21
CA SER A 219 -15.53 16.42 -26.58
C SER A 219 -14.40 17.41 -26.74
N TYR A 220 -13.33 16.94 -27.37
CA TYR A 220 -12.22 17.74 -27.81
C TYR A 220 -11.94 17.50 -29.29
N ASP A 221 -12.26 18.52 -30.12
CA ASP A 221 -11.93 18.50 -31.55
C ASP A 221 -10.50 19.00 -31.74
N GLN A 222 -9.61 18.12 -32.20
CA GLN A 222 -8.22 18.49 -32.52
C GLN A 222 -8.08 19.46 -33.72
N SER A 223 -9.16 19.69 -34.45
CA SER A 223 -9.14 20.59 -35.61
C SER A 223 -9.20 22.06 -35.25
N GLU A 224 -9.41 22.40 -33.97
CA GLU A 224 -9.50 23.79 -33.49
C GLU A 224 -8.20 24.31 -32.83
N MET A 225 -7.06 23.64 -32.99
CA MET A 225 -5.74 24.13 -32.55
C MET A 225 -4.93 24.75 -33.68
#